data_168d1a0b432dcbdcbbdd077a131d3a1c
#
_entry.id   168d1a0b432dcbdcbbdd077a131d3a1c
#
_cell.length_a   1.000
_cell.length_b   1.000
_cell.length_c   1.000
_cell.angle_alpha   90.00
_cell.angle_beta   90.00
_cell.angle_gamma   90.00
#
_symmetry.space_group_name_H-M   'P 1'
#
loop_
_entity.id
_entity.type
_entity.pdbx_description
1 polymer ?
#
loop_
_entity_poly.entity_id
_entity_poly.type
_entity_poly.pdbx_seq_one_letter_code
_entity_poly.pdbx_strand_id
1 'polypeptide(L)'
;MRKQNLLSKKISKQIISINNLLESYFNSLRRFILDTKRLRFDKNNRVFLFIVSIIFLTLVYFLIPTAYNKELIQKEIKNQIYQKYNTKVKFDSGIRYNFFPKPHFSSKNLFILNDQRKIGEVKNFRIYINFKNFFEFNQIQTQDIILDKVDFNIKKSDLIFFTNLLKTEPNRNKLKIKRSNICLLYTSD
;
A
#
# COMPACT_ATOMS: atom_id res chain seq x y z
N MET A 1 30.81 -5.64 -33.24
CA MET A 1 30.71 -7.07 -32.80
C MET A 1 31.32 -7.39 -31.42
N ARG A 2 32.35 -6.71 -30.89
CA ARG A 2 32.97 -7.04 -29.57
C ARG A 2 32.09 -6.72 -28.32
N LYS A 3 31.21 -5.71 -28.34
CA LYS A 3 30.39 -5.31 -27.19
C LYS A 3 29.23 -6.27 -26.87
N GLN A 4 28.65 -6.95 -27.86
CA GLN A 4 27.57 -7.91 -27.65
C GLN A 4 28.03 -9.19 -26.93
N ASN A 5 29.27 -9.63 -27.19
CA ASN A 5 29.85 -10.81 -26.52
C ASN A 5 30.16 -10.59 -25.03
N LEU A 6 30.42 -9.36 -24.61
CA LEU A 6 30.66 -9.01 -23.22
C LEU A 6 29.36 -8.95 -22.38
N LEU A 7 28.28 -8.47 -22.98
CA LEU A 7 26.95 -8.43 -22.33
C LEU A 7 26.37 -9.84 -22.15
N SER A 8 26.48 -10.70 -23.17
CA SER A 8 26.01 -12.10 -23.07
C SER A 8 26.80 -12.89 -22.02
N LYS A 9 28.12 -12.71 -21.92
CA LYS A 9 28.95 -13.31 -20.87
C LYS A 9 28.61 -12.81 -19.46
N LYS A 10 28.21 -11.55 -19.31
CA LYS A 10 27.82 -10.98 -18.02
C LYS A 10 26.45 -11.50 -17.57
N ILE A 11 25.53 -11.62 -18.49
CA ILE A 11 24.17 -12.19 -18.24
C ILE A 11 24.28 -13.68 -17.92
N SER A 12 25.06 -14.45 -18.66
CA SER A 12 25.24 -15.88 -18.38
C SER A 12 25.89 -16.13 -17.01
N LYS A 13 26.86 -15.31 -16.59
CA LYS A 13 27.44 -15.40 -15.22
C LYS A 13 26.40 -15.09 -14.14
N GLN A 14 25.51 -14.11 -14.35
CA GLN A 14 24.45 -13.81 -13.38
C GLN A 14 23.41 -14.94 -13.32
N ILE A 15 23.04 -15.52 -14.45
CA ILE A 15 22.12 -16.66 -14.50
C ILE A 15 22.71 -17.87 -13.78
N ILE A 16 24.00 -18.17 -13.99
CA ILE A 16 24.68 -19.28 -13.31
C ILE A 16 24.76 -19.02 -11.79
N SER A 17 25.03 -17.78 -11.38
CA SER A 17 25.06 -17.41 -9.94
C SER A 17 23.70 -17.55 -9.28
N ILE A 18 22.61 -17.15 -9.96
CA ILE A 18 21.22 -17.32 -9.48
C ILE A 18 20.85 -18.80 -9.41
N ASN A 19 21.24 -19.61 -10.40
CA ASN A 19 20.96 -21.03 -10.43
C ASN A 19 21.69 -21.77 -9.28
N ASN A 20 22.95 -21.43 -9.02
CA ASN A 20 23.72 -21.99 -7.91
C ASN A 20 23.16 -21.58 -6.53
N LEU A 21 22.63 -20.36 -6.40
CA LEU A 21 21.90 -19.91 -5.21
C LEU A 21 20.60 -20.70 -5.02
N LEU A 22 19.84 -20.88 -6.08
CA LEU A 22 18.61 -21.67 -6.05
C LEU A 22 18.88 -23.13 -5.69
N GLU A 23 19.90 -23.75 -6.29
CA GLU A 23 20.32 -25.13 -5.93
C GLU A 23 20.78 -25.23 -4.48
N SER A 24 21.53 -24.27 -3.98
CA SER A 24 21.95 -24.22 -2.57
C SER A 24 20.74 -24.13 -1.63
N TYR A 25 19.76 -23.28 -1.94
CA TYR A 25 18.51 -23.18 -1.19
C TYR A 25 17.68 -24.46 -1.26
N PHE A 26 17.55 -25.07 -2.44
CA PHE A 26 16.82 -26.31 -2.65
C PHE A 26 17.48 -27.49 -1.89
N ASN A 27 18.79 -27.56 -1.92
CA ASN A 27 19.54 -28.60 -1.20
C ASN A 27 19.46 -28.40 0.33
N SER A 28 19.46 -27.16 0.82
CA SER A 28 19.22 -26.85 2.24
C SER A 28 17.80 -27.21 2.67
N LEU A 29 16.80 -26.86 1.87
CA LEU A 29 15.38 -27.23 2.09
C LEU A 29 15.20 -28.75 2.08
N ARG A 30 15.82 -29.43 1.12
CA ARG A 30 15.77 -30.91 1.03
C ARG A 30 16.40 -31.56 2.24
N ARG A 31 17.56 -31.09 2.72
CA ARG A 31 18.18 -31.59 3.98
C ARG A 31 17.28 -31.33 5.17
N PHE A 32 16.71 -30.14 5.30
CA PHE A 32 15.78 -29.80 6.37
C PHE A 32 14.54 -30.70 6.36
N ILE A 33 13.96 -30.99 5.18
CA ILE A 33 12.80 -31.88 5.03
C ILE A 33 13.19 -33.35 5.32
N LEU A 34 14.41 -33.80 4.97
CA LEU A 34 14.88 -35.15 5.24
C LEU A 34 15.23 -35.34 6.72
N ASP A 35 15.79 -34.34 7.37
CA ASP A 35 16.07 -34.37 8.81
C ASP A 35 14.79 -34.32 9.64
N THR A 36 13.73 -33.66 9.15
CA THR A 36 12.41 -33.69 9.81
C THR A 36 11.77 -35.08 9.78
N LYS A 37 12.12 -35.98 8.83
CA LYS A 37 11.69 -37.37 8.87
C LYS A 37 12.35 -38.20 10.00
N ARG A 38 13.50 -37.75 10.51
CA ARG A 38 14.18 -38.37 11.68
C ARG A 38 13.69 -37.82 13.03
N LEU A 39 13.04 -36.66 13.03
CA LEU A 39 12.40 -36.14 14.23
C LEU A 39 11.20 -37.05 14.55
N ARG A 40 11.34 -37.93 15.57
CA ARG A 40 10.20 -38.58 16.22
C ARG A 40 9.27 -37.45 16.65
N PHE A 41 8.20 -37.19 15.87
CA PHE A 41 7.20 -36.19 16.18
C PHE A 41 6.44 -36.63 17.43
N ASP A 42 6.98 -36.27 18.58
CA ASP A 42 6.27 -36.29 19.84
C ASP A 42 5.02 -35.42 19.71
N LYS A 43 3.94 -35.73 20.42
CA LYS A 43 2.65 -35.05 20.32
C LYS A 43 2.80 -33.52 20.45
N ASN A 44 3.73 -33.08 21.29
CA ASN A 44 4.04 -31.64 21.50
C ASN A 44 4.67 -30.99 20.26
N ASN A 45 5.52 -31.70 19.52
CA ASN A 45 6.14 -31.13 18.31
C ASN A 45 5.14 -30.98 17.16
N ARG A 46 4.11 -31.79 17.08
CA ARG A 46 3.04 -31.63 16.08
C ARG A 46 2.22 -30.36 16.34
N VAL A 47 1.88 -30.08 17.59
CA VAL A 47 1.17 -28.86 17.97
C VAL A 47 2.02 -27.62 17.66
N PHE A 48 3.32 -27.66 17.97
CA PHE A 48 4.24 -26.56 17.66
C PHE A 48 4.31 -26.31 16.14
N LEU A 49 4.48 -27.33 15.32
CA LEU A 49 4.51 -27.20 13.85
C LEU A 49 3.19 -26.65 13.31
N PHE A 50 2.06 -27.06 13.87
CA PHE A 50 0.75 -26.55 13.49
C PHE A 50 0.63 -25.04 13.78
N ILE A 51 1.08 -24.60 14.96
CA ILE A 51 1.10 -23.18 15.35
C ILE A 51 2.00 -22.37 14.40
N VAL A 52 3.22 -22.87 14.13
CA VAL A 52 4.16 -22.21 13.21
C VAL A 52 3.57 -22.10 11.80
N SER A 53 2.88 -23.15 11.32
CA SER A 53 2.21 -23.14 10.03
C SER A 53 1.11 -22.09 9.95
N ILE A 54 0.29 -21.96 11.00
CA ILE A 54 -0.75 -20.91 11.07
C ILE A 54 -0.14 -19.52 11.04
N ILE A 55 0.92 -19.29 11.84
CA ILE A 55 1.62 -18.01 11.85
C ILE A 55 2.17 -17.69 10.45
N PHE A 56 2.79 -18.65 9.80
CA PHE A 56 3.33 -18.48 8.45
C PHE A 56 2.25 -18.15 7.43
N LEU A 57 1.13 -18.89 7.42
CA LEU A 57 -0.01 -18.62 6.55
C LEU A 57 -0.60 -17.22 6.79
N THR A 58 -0.68 -16.81 8.05
CA THR A 58 -1.15 -15.47 8.42
C THR A 58 -0.21 -14.38 7.88
N LEU A 59 1.11 -14.56 7.99
CA LEU A 59 2.10 -13.64 7.43
C LEU A 59 1.99 -13.55 5.90
N VAL A 60 1.88 -14.69 5.21
CA VAL A 60 1.70 -14.73 3.75
C VAL A 60 0.43 -13.98 3.36
N TYR A 61 -0.67 -14.20 4.09
CA TYR A 61 -1.92 -13.48 3.85
C TYR A 61 -1.76 -11.96 3.94
N PHE A 62 -1.05 -11.44 4.94
CA PHE A 62 -0.79 -10.02 5.07
C PHE A 62 0.16 -9.46 4.00
N LEU A 63 0.93 -10.31 3.34
CA LEU A 63 1.82 -9.89 2.25
C LEU A 63 1.12 -9.84 0.88
N ILE A 64 -0.08 -10.41 0.72
CA ILE A 64 -0.83 -10.42 -0.54
C ILE A 64 -0.93 -9.02 -1.18
N PRO A 65 -1.26 -7.92 -0.44
CA PRO A 65 -1.39 -6.62 -1.06
C PRO A 65 -0.07 -6.03 -1.60
N THR A 66 1.07 -6.60 -1.25
CA THR A 66 2.36 -6.15 -1.82
C THR A 66 2.50 -6.53 -3.30
N ALA A 67 1.81 -7.59 -3.71
CA ALA A 67 1.81 -8.09 -5.09
C ALA A 67 0.83 -7.32 -6.01
N TYR A 68 0.01 -6.42 -5.46
CA TYR A 68 -0.94 -5.66 -6.25
C TYR A 68 -0.25 -4.67 -7.19
N ASN A 69 -0.82 -4.47 -8.38
CA ASN A 69 -0.38 -3.43 -9.28
C ASN A 69 -0.64 -2.05 -8.66
N LYS A 70 0.43 -1.30 -8.40
CA LYS A 70 0.39 0.00 -7.72
C LYS A 70 -0.43 1.03 -8.48
N GLU A 71 -0.42 1.00 -9.80
CA GLU A 71 -1.17 1.93 -10.64
C GLU A 71 -2.68 1.67 -10.56
N LEU A 72 -3.09 0.39 -10.58
CA LEU A 72 -4.49 0.00 -10.42
C LEU A 72 -5.01 0.41 -9.05
N ILE A 73 -4.24 0.16 -7.98
CA ILE A 73 -4.60 0.58 -6.63
C ILE A 73 -4.73 2.11 -6.55
N GLN A 74 -3.79 2.84 -7.14
CA GLN A 74 -3.83 4.29 -7.14
C GLN A 74 -5.07 4.82 -7.86
N LYS A 75 -5.43 4.23 -8.99
CA LYS A 75 -6.64 4.56 -9.74
C LYS A 75 -7.89 4.28 -8.92
N GLU A 76 -7.95 3.11 -8.29
CA GLU A 76 -9.09 2.69 -7.47
C GLU A 76 -9.27 3.61 -6.25
N ILE A 77 -8.20 3.94 -5.55
CA ILE A 77 -8.25 4.89 -4.41
C ILE A 77 -8.72 6.28 -4.87
N LYS A 78 -8.25 6.78 -6.03
CA LYS A 78 -8.74 8.05 -6.60
C LYS A 78 -10.24 8.00 -6.87
N ASN A 79 -10.72 6.91 -7.47
CA ASN A 79 -12.13 6.72 -7.78
C ASN A 79 -12.97 6.69 -6.51
N GLN A 80 -12.55 5.95 -5.49
CA GLN A 80 -13.27 5.87 -4.21
C GLN A 80 -13.31 7.22 -3.47
N ILE A 81 -12.22 7.98 -3.49
CA ILE A 81 -12.19 9.33 -2.92
C ILE A 81 -13.14 10.24 -3.70
N TYR A 82 -13.14 10.17 -5.02
CA TYR A 82 -14.01 10.96 -5.87
C TYR A 82 -15.49 10.62 -5.63
N GLN A 83 -15.85 9.35 -5.66
CA GLN A 83 -17.23 8.90 -5.44
C GLN A 83 -17.75 9.29 -4.05
N LYS A 84 -16.89 9.22 -3.04
CA LYS A 84 -17.29 9.42 -1.65
C LYS A 84 -17.29 10.88 -1.22
N TYR A 85 -16.30 11.63 -1.67
CA TYR A 85 -16.07 13.01 -1.21
C TYR A 85 -16.24 14.04 -2.34
N ASN A 86 -16.61 13.61 -3.55
CA ASN A 86 -16.66 14.43 -4.77
C ASN A 86 -15.37 15.26 -4.97
N THR A 87 -14.23 14.69 -4.61
CA THR A 87 -12.95 15.37 -4.54
C THR A 87 -11.92 14.67 -5.43
N LYS A 88 -11.32 15.41 -6.32
CA LYS A 88 -10.23 14.91 -7.16
C LYS A 88 -8.92 15.01 -6.40
N VAL A 89 -8.13 13.92 -6.46
CA VAL A 89 -6.82 13.87 -5.83
C VAL A 89 -5.73 13.46 -6.81
N LYS A 90 -4.56 14.07 -6.66
CA LYS A 90 -3.36 13.73 -7.44
C LYS A 90 -2.25 13.29 -6.49
N PHE A 91 -1.73 12.09 -6.71
CA PHE A 91 -0.55 11.61 -6.01
C PHE A 91 0.71 12.08 -6.73
N ASP A 92 1.63 12.66 -6.02
CA ASP A 92 2.95 13.06 -6.52
C ASP A 92 3.91 11.88 -6.46
N SER A 93 3.89 11.14 -5.36
CA SER A 93 4.67 9.93 -5.16
C SER A 93 3.78 8.68 -5.29
N GLY A 94 4.39 7.56 -5.66
CA GLY A 94 3.70 6.28 -5.70
C GLY A 94 3.14 5.86 -4.35
N ILE A 95 2.16 4.96 -4.39
CA ILE A 95 1.55 4.37 -3.21
C ILE A 95 2.42 3.20 -2.71
N ARG A 96 2.59 3.11 -1.38
CA ARG A 96 3.29 2.02 -0.69
C ARG A 96 2.34 1.31 0.26
N TYR A 97 2.41 -0.01 0.26
CA TYR A 97 1.70 -0.81 1.23
C TYR A 97 2.53 -0.97 2.52
N ASN A 98 1.86 -0.88 3.66
CA ASN A 98 2.41 -1.15 4.98
C ASN A 98 1.42 -2.01 5.76
N PHE A 99 1.91 -3.06 6.44
CA PHE A 99 1.03 -3.95 7.19
C PHE A 99 0.91 -3.59 8.68
N PHE A 100 1.90 -2.88 9.22
CA PHE A 100 1.92 -2.49 10.63
C PHE A 100 1.60 -0.99 10.82
N PRO A 101 0.88 -0.57 11.86
CA PRO A 101 0.16 -1.36 12.90
C PRO A 101 -1.14 -2.00 12.43
N LYS A 102 -1.69 -1.56 11.31
CA LYS A 102 -2.83 -2.13 10.58
C LYS A 102 -2.54 -2.03 9.09
N PRO A 103 -3.01 -2.97 8.27
CA PRO A 103 -2.82 -2.90 6.82
C PRO A 103 -3.33 -1.59 6.24
N HIS A 104 -2.45 -0.85 5.56
CA HIS A 104 -2.78 0.43 4.95
C HIS A 104 -1.89 0.74 3.75
N PHE A 105 -2.42 1.52 2.83
CA PHE A 105 -1.62 2.18 1.81
C PHE A 105 -1.23 3.58 2.28
N SER A 106 -0.02 3.98 2.01
CA SER A 106 0.49 5.30 2.32
C SER A 106 1.11 5.96 1.08
N SER A 107 1.03 7.27 1.02
CA SER A 107 1.72 8.09 0.03
C SER A 107 2.21 9.38 0.67
N LYS A 108 3.29 9.90 0.12
CA LYS A 108 3.77 11.26 0.44
C LYS A 108 3.28 12.21 -0.65
N ASN A 109 3.00 13.46 -0.28
CA ASN A 109 2.62 14.54 -1.18
C ASN A 109 1.42 14.18 -2.07
N LEU A 110 0.23 14.18 -1.46
CA LEU A 110 -1.04 14.09 -2.16
C LEU A 110 -1.61 15.50 -2.30
N PHE A 111 -2.08 15.85 -3.49
CA PHE A 111 -2.72 17.13 -3.76
C PHE A 111 -4.24 16.95 -3.87
N ILE A 112 -4.97 17.83 -3.20
CA ILE A 112 -6.43 17.94 -3.29
C ILE A 112 -6.73 19.02 -4.34
N LEU A 113 -7.57 18.66 -5.30
CA LEU A 113 -7.88 19.50 -6.44
C LEU A 113 -9.37 19.90 -6.43
N ASN A 114 -9.66 21.17 -6.69
CA ASN A 114 -10.97 21.67 -7.06
C ASN A 114 -10.86 22.32 -8.44
N ASP A 115 -11.62 21.85 -9.42
CA ASP A 115 -11.61 22.30 -10.82
C ASP A 115 -10.18 22.48 -11.40
N GLN A 116 -9.34 21.45 -11.22
CA GLN A 116 -7.93 21.40 -11.62
C GLN A 116 -6.98 22.29 -10.80
N ARG A 117 -7.49 23.17 -9.93
CA ARG A 117 -6.67 23.98 -9.05
C ARG A 117 -6.29 23.20 -7.79
N LYS A 118 -5.05 23.31 -7.37
CA LYS A 118 -4.56 22.77 -6.10
C LYS A 118 -5.09 23.62 -4.94
N ILE A 119 -5.95 23.05 -4.11
CA ILE A 119 -6.51 23.70 -2.93
C ILE A 119 -5.94 23.16 -1.63
N GLY A 120 -5.31 21.99 -1.68
CA GLY A 120 -4.68 21.39 -0.51
C GLY A 120 -3.48 20.53 -0.86
N GLU A 121 -2.52 20.51 0.05
CA GLU A 121 -1.35 19.63 0.01
C GLU A 121 -1.30 18.81 1.26
N VAL A 122 -1.23 17.49 1.11
CA VAL A 122 -1.16 16.53 2.21
C VAL A 122 0.21 15.89 2.20
N LYS A 123 1.02 16.11 3.22
CA LYS A 123 2.38 15.55 3.29
C LYS A 123 2.39 14.06 3.60
N ASN A 124 1.42 13.57 4.39
CA ASN A 124 1.31 12.16 4.70
C ASN A 124 -0.14 11.70 4.54
N PHE A 125 -0.37 10.89 3.54
CA PHE A 125 -1.64 10.24 3.26
C PHE A 125 -1.59 8.79 3.71
N ARG A 126 -2.64 8.31 4.41
CA ARG A 126 -2.82 6.91 4.75
C ARG A 126 -4.27 6.50 4.54
N ILE A 127 -4.47 5.35 3.92
CA ILE A 127 -5.78 4.75 3.75
C ILE A 127 -5.74 3.31 4.25
N TYR A 128 -6.57 3.02 5.26
CA TYR A 128 -6.69 1.70 5.83
C TYR A 128 -7.61 0.84 4.98
N ILE A 129 -7.24 -0.41 4.83
CA ILE A 129 -7.98 -1.38 4.03
C ILE A 129 -8.63 -2.44 4.92
N ASN A 130 -9.78 -2.93 4.46
CA ASN A 130 -10.44 -4.03 5.11
C ASN A 130 -9.75 -5.34 4.67
N PHE A 131 -9.20 -6.07 5.66
CA PHE A 131 -8.49 -7.31 5.36
C PHE A 131 -9.41 -8.50 5.08
N LYS A 132 -10.72 -8.36 5.20
CA LYS A 132 -11.65 -9.44 4.84
C LYS A 132 -11.62 -9.77 3.34
N ASN A 133 -11.22 -8.83 2.50
CA ASN A 133 -11.33 -8.89 1.04
C ASN A 133 -9.96 -8.83 0.34
N PHE A 134 -8.88 -9.30 0.97
CA PHE A 134 -7.56 -9.30 0.35
C PHE A 134 -7.44 -10.17 -0.90
N PHE A 135 -8.36 -11.11 -1.10
CA PHE A 135 -8.41 -11.92 -2.32
C PHE A 135 -9.17 -11.27 -3.47
N GLU A 136 -9.94 -10.21 -3.20
CA GLU A 136 -10.64 -9.45 -4.24
C GLU A 136 -9.73 -8.37 -4.81
N PHE A 137 -8.85 -8.76 -5.74
CA PHE A 137 -7.85 -7.89 -6.36
C PHE A 137 -8.42 -6.65 -7.04
N ASN A 138 -9.71 -6.67 -7.44
CA ASN A 138 -10.37 -5.60 -8.18
C ASN A 138 -11.22 -4.66 -7.31
N GLN A 139 -11.44 -4.98 -6.03
CA GLN A 139 -12.30 -4.19 -5.14
C GLN A 139 -11.69 -4.03 -3.76
N ILE A 140 -10.72 -3.13 -3.66
CA ILE A 140 -10.11 -2.79 -2.37
C ILE A 140 -11.13 -1.97 -1.57
N GLN A 141 -11.73 -2.58 -0.55
CA GLN A 141 -12.60 -1.85 0.36
C GLN A 141 -11.77 -1.02 1.34
N THR A 142 -11.88 0.28 1.19
CA THR A 142 -11.22 1.23 2.08
C THR A 142 -12.03 1.46 3.35
N GLN A 143 -11.37 1.57 4.50
CA GLN A 143 -11.99 1.91 5.79
C GLN A 143 -11.77 3.38 6.12
N ASP A 144 -10.72 3.67 6.86
CA ASP A 144 -10.41 5.01 7.34
C ASP A 144 -9.39 5.69 6.44
N ILE A 145 -9.58 6.97 6.17
CA ILE A 145 -8.63 7.83 5.48
C ILE A 145 -8.04 8.81 6.49
N ILE A 146 -6.71 8.88 6.54
CA ILE A 146 -5.99 9.83 7.39
C ILE A 146 -5.17 10.76 6.50
N LEU A 147 -5.47 12.05 6.59
CA LEU A 147 -4.70 13.13 6.03
C LEU A 147 -3.89 13.79 7.15
N ASP A 148 -2.58 13.74 7.08
CA ASP A 148 -1.72 14.27 8.13
C ASP A 148 -0.75 15.31 7.57
N LYS A 149 -0.59 16.43 8.28
CA LYS A 149 0.13 17.62 7.84
C LYS A 149 -0.46 18.14 6.53
N VAL A 150 -1.64 18.73 6.63
CA VAL A 150 -2.40 19.27 5.48
C VAL A 150 -2.30 20.78 5.46
N ASP A 151 -1.86 21.33 4.35
CA ASP A 151 -1.84 22.76 4.12
C ASP A 151 -2.92 23.10 3.06
N PHE A 152 -3.99 23.78 3.48
CA PHE A 152 -5.07 24.23 2.61
C PHE A 152 -4.89 25.69 2.22
N ASN A 153 -4.98 25.96 0.91
CA ASN A 153 -5.01 27.31 0.33
C ASN A 153 -6.37 27.52 -0.35
N ILE A 154 -7.29 28.14 0.37
CA ILE A 154 -8.72 28.24 0.02
C ILE A 154 -9.02 29.67 -0.41
N LYS A 155 -9.63 29.84 -1.59
CA LYS A 155 -10.26 31.12 -1.99
C LYS A 155 -11.70 31.18 -1.50
N LYS A 156 -12.32 32.34 -1.49
CA LYS A 156 -13.72 32.54 -1.13
C LYS A 156 -14.65 31.63 -1.95
N SER A 157 -14.36 31.43 -3.23
CA SER A 157 -15.10 30.52 -4.12
C SER A 157 -15.02 29.03 -3.72
N ASP A 158 -13.98 28.62 -2.98
CA ASP A 158 -13.80 27.23 -2.57
C ASP A 158 -14.45 26.90 -1.23
N LEU A 159 -15.00 27.88 -0.53
CA LEU A 159 -15.59 27.67 0.80
C LEU A 159 -16.73 26.64 0.76
N ILE A 160 -17.57 26.71 -0.27
CA ILE A 160 -18.68 25.75 -0.44
C ILE A 160 -18.14 24.32 -0.62
N PHE A 161 -17.13 24.15 -1.48
CA PHE A 161 -16.47 22.87 -1.68
C PHE A 161 -15.85 22.35 -0.37
N PHE A 162 -15.14 23.21 0.36
CA PHE A 162 -14.46 22.86 1.59
C PHE A 162 -15.46 22.50 2.71
N THR A 163 -16.55 23.24 2.85
CA THR A 163 -17.61 22.91 3.80
C THR A 163 -18.29 21.59 3.47
N ASN A 164 -18.51 21.29 2.19
CA ASN A 164 -19.06 20.01 1.75
C ASN A 164 -18.10 18.86 2.02
N LEU A 165 -16.79 19.05 1.81
CA LEU A 165 -15.77 18.04 2.15
C LEU A 165 -15.78 17.70 3.63
N LEU A 166 -16.00 18.68 4.51
CA LEU A 166 -16.06 18.48 5.97
C LEU A 166 -17.41 17.92 6.45
N LYS A 167 -18.50 18.25 5.78
CA LYS A 167 -19.87 17.82 6.13
C LYS A 167 -20.21 16.41 5.66
N THR A 168 -19.38 15.79 4.80
CA THR A 168 -19.66 14.44 4.30
C THR A 168 -19.80 13.49 5.48
N GLU A 169 -21.03 13.02 5.72
CA GLU A 169 -21.37 12.20 6.87
C GLU A 169 -20.55 10.92 6.97
N PRO A 170 -20.17 10.52 8.21
CA PRO A 170 -19.31 9.38 8.44
C PRO A 170 -20.05 8.06 8.33
N ASN A 171 -20.57 7.72 7.16
CA ASN A 171 -21.13 6.40 6.98
C ASN A 171 -19.98 5.39 6.80
N ARG A 172 -19.60 4.74 7.89
CA ARG A 172 -18.62 3.64 8.06
C ARG A 172 -17.12 3.95 7.85
N ASN A 173 -16.74 4.91 7.03
CA ASN A 173 -15.32 5.22 6.81
C ASN A 173 -15.04 6.64 7.28
N LYS A 174 -14.16 6.82 8.25
CA LYS A 174 -13.87 8.12 8.85
C LYS A 174 -12.74 8.82 8.09
N LEU A 175 -13.03 10.02 7.57
CA LEU A 175 -11.98 10.94 7.14
C LEU A 175 -11.42 11.65 8.38
N LYS A 176 -10.14 11.48 8.65
CA LYS A 176 -9.43 12.13 9.77
C LYS A 176 -8.38 13.08 9.22
N ILE A 177 -8.51 14.35 9.51
CA ILE A 177 -7.53 15.36 9.19
C ILE A 177 -6.74 15.68 10.47
N LYS A 178 -5.41 15.58 10.39
CA LYS A 178 -4.52 15.84 11.52
C LYS A 178 -3.51 16.90 11.15
N ARG A 179 -3.25 17.84 12.08
CA ARG A 179 -2.22 18.88 11.91
C ARG A 179 -2.42 19.64 10.59
N SER A 180 -3.55 20.32 10.46
CA SER A 180 -3.88 21.12 9.27
C SER A 180 -3.69 22.59 9.51
N ASN A 181 -3.17 23.27 8.50
CA ASN A 181 -3.17 24.72 8.38
C ASN A 181 -4.17 25.11 7.29
N ILE A 182 -4.90 26.20 7.50
CA ILE A 182 -5.85 26.73 6.53
C ILE A 182 -5.46 28.19 6.27
N CYS A 183 -5.09 28.48 5.04
CA CYS A 183 -4.82 29.81 4.56
C CYS A 183 -5.99 30.26 3.66
N LEU A 184 -6.67 31.33 4.06
CA LEU A 184 -7.70 31.99 3.25
C LEU A 184 -7.03 33.02 2.36
N LEU A 185 -7.07 32.79 1.06
CA LEU A 185 -6.58 33.75 0.06
C LEU A 185 -7.68 34.74 -0.24
N TYR A 186 -7.58 35.93 0.32
CA TYR A 186 -8.38 37.09 -0.11
C TYR A 186 -7.77 37.61 -1.40
N THR A 187 -8.39 37.33 -2.54
CA THR A 187 -8.19 38.16 -3.72
C THR A 187 -9.11 39.37 -3.57
N SER A 188 -8.55 40.53 -3.32
CA SER A 188 -9.24 41.77 -3.65
C SER A 188 -9.45 41.77 -5.16
N ASP A 189 -10.72 41.67 -5.58
CA ASP A 189 -11.11 41.95 -6.96
C ASP A 189 -10.82 43.41 -7.27
#